data_4da8665afd89e79d2a783a0e83555626
#
_entry.id   4da8665afd89e79d2a783a0e83555626
#
_cell.length_a   1.000
_cell.length_b   1.000
_cell.length_c   1.000
_cell.angle_alpha   90.00
_cell.angle_beta   90.00
_cell.angle_gamma   90.00
#
_symmetry.space_group_name_H-M   'P 1'
#
loop_
_entity.id
_entity.type
_entity.pdbx_description
1 polymer ?
#
loop_
_entity_poly.entity_id
_entity_poly.type
_entity_poly.pdbx_seq_one_letter_code
_entity_poly.pdbx_strand_id
1 'polypeptide(L)'
;DDIGRDMLSRIIYGARLSVFIGLVIVLLSCVLGVILGVLAGYYGGIIDILIMRFVDIMLAIPSLLLTIGVVTILGPSLMNAAIAIAIVSIPSYVRLTRASVMSEKNRDYVVASRVAGAGVLRLMFIVILPNCLAPLIVQMTMGISNAILELAALGFLGIGAQPPTPELGTMLAESRGFMQSANWLVTIPGLAILS
;
A
#
# COMPACT_ATOMS: atom_id res chain seq x y z
N ASP A 1 16.12 -14.38 -21.35
CA ASP A 1 15.12 -13.58 -22.03
C ASP A 1 15.44 -13.42 -23.52
N ASP A 2 14.67 -12.62 -24.21
CA ASP A 2 14.78 -12.31 -25.64
C ASP A 2 16.10 -11.62 -26.05
N ILE A 3 16.79 -10.99 -25.11
CA ILE A 3 18.06 -10.29 -25.31
C ILE A 3 19.25 -11.13 -24.81
N GLY A 4 19.02 -12.39 -24.42
CA GLY A 4 20.06 -13.29 -23.90
C GLY A 4 20.47 -13.08 -22.44
N ARG A 5 19.67 -12.32 -21.66
CA ARG A 5 19.92 -12.13 -20.21
C ARG A 5 19.42 -13.34 -19.42
N ASP A 6 20.10 -13.68 -18.32
CA ASP A 6 19.69 -14.77 -17.45
C ASP A 6 18.35 -14.44 -16.75
N MET A 7 17.35 -15.26 -17.03
CA MET A 7 15.99 -15.08 -16.54
C MET A 7 15.87 -15.34 -15.04
N LEU A 8 16.56 -16.35 -14.52
CA LEU A 8 16.52 -16.68 -13.10
C LEU A 8 17.06 -15.56 -12.23
N SER A 9 18.20 -15.00 -12.61
CA SER A 9 18.78 -13.84 -11.93
C SER A 9 17.82 -12.65 -11.95
N ARG A 10 17.19 -12.36 -13.09
CA ARG A 10 16.22 -11.25 -13.20
C ARG A 10 14.98 -11.46 -12.31
N ILE A 11 14.48 -12.68 -12.19
CA ILE A 11 13.34 -13.00 -11.32
C ILE A 11 13.73 -12.78 -9.85
N ILE A 12 14.88 -13.27 -9.42
CA ILE A 12 15.35 -13.12 -8.03
C ILE A 12 15.51 -11.63 -7.68
N TYR A 13 16.17 -10.86 -8.54
CA TYR A 13 16.33 -9.42 -8.34
C TYR A 13 14.99 -8.67 -8.42
N GLY A 14 14.12 -9.03 -9.36
CA GLY A 14 12.79 -8.46 -9.51
C GLY A 14 11.90 -8.74 -8.29
N ALA A 15 11.87 -9.96 -7.78
CA ALA A 15 11.14 -10.32 -6.58
C ALA A 15 11.64 -9.54 -5.35
N ARG A 16 12.97 -9.46 -5.17
CA ARG A 16 13.57 -8.65 -4.10
C ARG A 16 13.15 -7.18 -4.20
N LEU A 17 13.18 -6.61 -5.39
CA LEU A 17 12.79 -5.24 -5.65
C LEU A 17 11.31 -5.03 -5.35
N SER A 18 10.42 -5.90 -5.85
CA SER A 18 8.98 -5.82 -5.63
C SER A 18 8.60 -5.92 -4.15
N VAL A 19 9.21 -6.85 -3.39
CA VAL A 19 8.99 -6.98 -1.95
C VAL A 19 9.47 -5.74 -1.20
N PHE A 20 10.64 -5.21 -1.53
CA PHE A 20 11.18 -4.00 -0.89
C PHE A 20 10.29 -2.78 -1.15
N ILE A 21 9.88 -2.57 -2.40
CA ILE A 21 8.99 -1.45 -2.77
C ILE A 21 7.60 -1.64 -2.16
N GLY A 22 7.06 -2.87 -2.16
CA GLY A 22 5.80 -3.19 -1.49
C GLY A 22 5.83 -2.85 0.01
N LEU A 23 6.93 -3.17 0.69
CA LEU A 23 7.11 -2.79 2.10
C LEU A 23 7.14 -1.27 2.30
N VAL A 24 7.86 -0.54 1.44
CA VAL A 24 7.92 0.94 1.50
C VAL A 24 6.53 1.55 1.27
N ILE A 25 5.77 1.05 0.28
CA ILE A 25 4.40 1.48 0.00
C ILE A 25 3.52 1.33 1.24
N VAL A 26 3.55 0.13 1.84
CA VAL A 26 2.73 -0.19 3.02
C VAL A 26 3.11 0.65 4.23
N LEU A 27 4.40 0.84 4.48
CA LEU A 27 4.87 1.68 5.59
C LEU A 27 4.41 3.13 5.43
N LEU A 28 4.56 3.71 4.24
CA LEU A 28 4.11 5.08 3.96
C LEU A 28 2.59 5.22 4.13
N SER A 29 1.82 4.30 3.55
CA SER A 29 0.35 4.30 3.65
C SER A 29 -0.12 4.10 5.10
N CYS A 30 0.52 3.20 5.83
CA CYS A 30 0.21 2.90 7.22
C CYS A 30 0.49 4.11 8.11
N VAL A 31 1.67 4.74 8.01
CA VAL A 31 2.03 5.90 8.83
C VAL A 31 1.02 7.04 8.63
N LEU A 32 0.75 7.41 7.38
CA LEU A 32 -0.19 8.48 7.07
C LEU A 32 -1.62 8.11 7.45
N GLY A 33 -2.04 6.87 7.14
CA GLY A 33 -3.37 6.37 7.45
C GLY A 33 -3.63 6.26 8.95
N VAL A 34 -2.63 5.82 9.73
CA VAL A 34 -2.71 5.76 11.21
C VAL A 34 -2.84 7.16 11.80
N ILE A 35 -2.03 8.12 11.37
CA ILE A 35 -2.12 9.50 11.87
C ILE A 35 -3.53 10.07 11.63
N LEU A 36 -4.03 10.01 10.40
CA LEU A 36 -5.35 10.51 10.04
C LEU A 36 -6.48 9.73 10.75
N GLY A 37 -6.35 8.39 10.84
CA GLY A 37 -7.32 7.53 11.50
C GLY A 37 -7.41 7.76 13.01
N VAL A 38 -6.27 7.98 13.68
CA VAL A 38 -6.23 8.34 15.11
C VAL A 38 -6.88 9.69 15.34
N LEU A 39 -6.59 10.69 14.52
CA LEU A 39 -7.21 12.02 14.62
C LEU A 39 -8.73 11.93 14.44
N ALA A 40 -9.19 11.26 13.39
CA ALA A 40 -10.60 11.08 13.11
C ALA A 40 -11.32 10.32 14.25
N GLY A 41 -10.76 9.18 14.69
CA GLY A 41 -11.35 8.34 15.73
C GLY A 41 -11.37 8.97 17.11
N TYR A 42 -10.32 9.72 17.48
CA TYR A 42 -10.21 10.32 18.80
C TYR A 42 -11.08 11.58 18.93
N TYR A 43 -10.92 12.56 18.04
CA TYR A 43 -11.66 13.83 18.12
C TYR A 43 -13.13 13.67 17.72
N GLY A 44 -13.42 12.89 16.68
CA GLY A 44 -14.78 12.81 16.15
C GLY A 44 -15.25 14.14 15.51
N GLY A 45 -16.57 14.34 15.45
CA GLY A 45 -17.18 15.58 14.99
C GLY A 45 -16.73 16.04 13.60
N ILE A 46 -16.37 17.32 13.45
CA ILE A 46 -16.00 17.92 12.16
C ILE A 46 -14.73 17.32 11.58
N ILE A 47 -13.73 17.03 12.43
CA ILE A 47 -12.44 16.43 12.00
C ILE A 47 -12.69 15.06 11.38
N ASP A 48 -13.49 14.26 12.03
CA ASP A 48 -13.89 12.94 11.52
C ASP A 48 -14.65 13.07 10.18
N ILE A 49 -15.62 13.94 10.11
CA ILE A 49 -16.41 14.16 8.90
C ILE A 49 -15.52 14.58 7.72
N LEU A 50 -14.60 15.52 7.92
CA LEU A 50 -13.72 16.00 6.85
C LEU A 50 -12.77 14.89 6.35
N ILE A 51 -12.11 14.17 7.28
CA ILE A 51 -11.20 13.08 6.92
C ILE A 51 -11.97 11.96 6.21
N MET A 52 -13.14 11.58 6.72
CA MET A 52 -13.92 10.51 6.11
C MET A 52 -14.51 10.89 4.76
N ARG A 53 -14.90 12.16 4.53
CA ARG A 53 -15.30 12.62 3.21
C ARG A 53 -14.19 12.49 2.17
N PHE A 54 -12.97 12.88 2.55
CA PHE A 54 -11.82 12.70 1.67
C PHE A 54 -11.57 11.21 1.36
N VAL A 55 -11.60 10.36 2.38
CA VAL A 55 -11.48 8.90 2.26
C VAL A 55 -12.57 8.32 1.35
N ASP A 56 -13.82 8.75 1.51
CA ASP A 56 -14.96 8.27 0.72
C ASP A 56 -14.84 8.67 -0.75
N ILE A 57 -14.37 9.88 -1.05
CA ILE A 57 -14.09 10.33 -2.42
C ILE A 57 -13.02 9.44 -3.08
N MET A 58 -11.93 9.14 -2.37
CA MET A 58 -10.88 8.29 -2.89
C MET A 58 -11.37 6.86 -3.16
N LEU A 59 -12.19 6.31 -2.28
CA LEU A 59 -12.73 4.95 -2.40
C LEU A 59 -13.91 4.83 -3.39
N ALA A 60 -14.48 5.94 -3.84
CA ALA A 60 -15.49 5.94 -4.89
C ALA A 60 -14.91 5.58 -6.27
N ILE A 61 -13.60 5.74 -6.44
CA ILE A 61 -12.88 5.41 -7.67
C ILE A 61 -12.17 4.06 -7.48
N PRO A 62 -12.26 3.12 -8.45
CA PRO A 62 -11.48 1.89 -8.40
C PRO A 62 -9.98 2.17 -8.24
N SER A 63 -9.32 1.47 -7.28
CA SER A 63 -7.93 1.76 -6.89
C SER A 63 -6.97 1.80 -8.07
N LEU A 64 -7.03 0.81 -8.96
CA LEU A 64 -6.17 0.74 -10.13
C LEU A 64 -6.35 1.95 -11.06
N LEU A 65 -7.58 2.40 -11.29
CA LEU A 65 -7.85 3.57 -12.13
C LEU A 65 -7.33 4.85 -11.50
N LEU A 66 -7.52 5.02 -10.20
CA LEU A 66 -6.98 6.16 -9.46
C LEU A 66 -5.45 6.17 -9.49
N THR A 67 -4.82 5.01 -9.29
CA THR A 67 -3.36 4.85 -9.36
C THR A 67 -2.82 5.20 -10.74
N ILE A 68 -3.44 4.71 -11.82
CA ILE A 68 -3.07 5.07 -13.20
C ILE A 68 -3.19 6.59 -13.41
N GLY A 69 -4.28 7.20 -12.95
CA GLY A 69 -4.48 8.65 -13.04
C GLY A 69 -3.36 9.43 -12.35
N VAL A 70 -2.98 9.04 -11.14
CA VAL A 70 -1.89 9.67 -10.38
C VAL A 70 -0.54 9.48 -11.07
N VAL A 71 -0.22 8.27 -11.55
CA VAL A 71 1.03 7.99 -12.28
C VAL A 71 1.10 8.77 -13.59
N THR A 72 -0.01 8.95 -14.29
CA THR A 72 -0.04 9.73 -15.54
C THR A 72 0.34 11.19 -15.29
N ILE A 73 -0.03 11.75 -14.15
CA ILE A 73 0.34 13.14 -13.77
C ILE A 73 1.80 13.22 -13.33
N LEU A 74 2.30 12.24 -12.55
CA LEU A 74 3.66 12.23 -12.03
C LEU A 74 4.71 11.79 -13.06
N GLY A 75 4.29 11.11 -14.12
CA GLY A 75 5.15 10.48 -15.13
C GLY A 75 5.48 9.01 -14.78
N PRO A 76 5.77 8.19 -15.82
CA PRO A 76 6.06 6.77 -15.67
C PRO A 76 7.42 6.54 -15.00
N SER A 77 7.43 5.99 -13.80
CA SER A 77 8.63 5.52 -13.09
C SER A 77 8.25 4.61 -11.93
N LEU A 78 9.18 3.76 -11.48
CA LEU A 78 8.99 2.88 -10.33
C LEU A 78 8.63 3.67 -9.06
N MET A 79 9.32 4.78 -8.82
CA MET A 79 9.08 5.61 -7.63
C MET A 79 7.72 6.29 -7.67
N ASN A 80 7.32 6.84 -8.81
CA ASN A 80 6.02 7.48 -8.97
C ASN A 80 4.88 6.47 -8.87
N ALA A 81 5.05 5.26 -9.40
CA ALA A 81 4.13 4.16 -9.23
C ALA A 81 3.98 3.79 -7.73
N ALA A 82 5.10 3.66 -7.01
CA ALA A 82 5.08 3.37 -5.58
C ALA A 82 4.37 4.47 -4.77
N ILE A 83 4.64 5.75 -5.05
CA ILE A 83 3.97 6.88 -4.40
C ILE A 83 2.47 6.87 -4.70
N ALA A 84 2.08 6.63 -5.95
CA ALA A 84 0.67 6.57 -6.35
C ALA A 84 -0.08 5.45 -5.61
N ILE A 85 0.49 4.23 -5.57
CA ILE A 85 -0.09 3.10 -4.83
C ILE A 85 -0.17 3.43 -3.34
N ALA A 86 0.86 4.04 -2.77
CA ALA A 86 0.87 4.44 -1.36
C ALA A 86 -0.27 5.40 -1.05
N ILE A 87 -0.47 6.44 -1.85
CA ILE A 87 -1.55 7.43 -1.67
C ILE A 87 -2.92 6.74 -1.75
N VAL A 88 -3.13 5.90 -2.76
CA VAL A 88 -4.40 5.21 -2.99
C VAL A 88 -4.72 4.19 -1.90
N SER A 89 -3.71 3.66 -1.21
CA SER A 89 -3.87 2.70 -0.10
C SER A 89 -4.19 3.37 1.25
N ILE A 90 -3.91 4.67 1.45
CA ILE A 90 -4.14 5.40 2.71
C ILE A 90 -5.56 5.20 3.26
N PRO A 91 -6.64 5.31 2.48
CA PRO A 91 -8.01 5.18 2.95
C PRO A 91 -8.30 3.92 3.76
N SER A 92 -7.74 2.78 3.35
CA SER A 92 -7.93 1.50 4.03
C SER A 92 -7.37 1.54 5.46
N TYR A 93 -6.18 2.13 5.64
CA TYR A 93 -5.56 2.30 6.96
C TYR A 93 -6.30 3.34 7.81
N VAL A 94 -6.78 4.44 7.22
CA VAL A 94 -7.58 5.46 7.92
C VAL A 94 -8.84 4.83 8.51
N ARG A 95 -9.60 4.10 7.70
CA ARG A 95 -10.86 3.46 8.16
C ARG A 95 -10.62 2.47 9.28
N LEU A 96 -9.62 1.61 9.11
CA LEU A 96 -9.30 0.58 10.09
C LEU A 96 -8.85 1.20 11.42
N THR A 97 -7.92 2.16 11.35
CA THR A 97 -7.40 2.85 12.55
C THR A 97 -8.50 3.62 13.25
N ARG A 98 -9.33 4.36 12.50
CA ARG A 98 -10.46 5.10 13.06
C ARG A 98 -11.42 4.17 13.83
N ALA A 99 -11.81 3.04 13.22
CA ALA A 99 -12.69 2.07 13.85
C ALA A 99 -12.09 1.50 15.14
N SER A 100 -10.82 1.12 15.12
CA SER A 100 -10.09 0.61 16.27
C SER A 100 -10.01 1.64 17.40
N VAL A 101 -9.65 2.90 17.07
CA VAL A 101 -9.58 3.99 18.06
C VAL A 101 -10.94 4.30 18.67
N MET A 102 -12.02 4.30 17.87
CA MET A 102 -13.37 4.51 18.38
C MET A 102 -13.81 3.42 19.35
N SER A 103 -13.39 2.17 19.14
CA SER A 103 -13.64 1.05 20.05
C SER A 103 -12.85 1.19 21.35
N GLU A 104 -11.61 1.67 21.28
CA GLU A 104 -10.70 1.70 22.43
C GLU A 104 -10.80 2.97 23.28
N LYS A 105 -11.16 4.13 22.72
CA LYS A 105 -11.09 5.43 23.41
C LYS A 105 -11.94 5.57 24.66
N ASN A 106 -12.96 4.73 24.81
CA ASN A 106 -13.88 4.76 25.95
C ASN A 106 -13.64 3.61 26.96
N ARG A 107 -12.59 2.82 26.80
CA ARG A 107 -12.20 1.76 27.72
C ARG A 107 -11.73 2.33 29.06
N ASP A 108 -11.94 1.59 30.14
CA ASP A 108 -11.65 2.00 31.51
C ASP A 108 -10.20 2.46 31.72
N TYR A 109 -9.23 1.79 31.08
CA TYR A 109 -7.82 2.15 31.18
C TYR A 109 -7.50 3.52 30.53
N VAL A 110 -8.25 3.90 29.47
CA VAL A 110 -8.12 5.22 28.83
C VAL A 110 -8.74 6.28 29.72
N VAL A 111 -9.91 5.99 30.31
CA VAL A 111 -10.57 6.90 31.26
C VAL A 111 -9.70 7.10 32.49
N ALA A 112 -9.15 6.05 33.07
CA ALA A 112 -8.24 6.12 34.20
C ALA A 112 -6.99 6.98 33.87
N SER A 113 -6.38 6.77 32.70
CA SER A 113 -5.23 7.59 32.25
C SER A 113 -5.59 9.04 32.09
N ARG A 114 -6.80 9.35 31.60
CA ARG A 114 -7.32 10.72 31.45
C ARG A 114 -7.51 11.39 32.80
N VAL A 115 -8.11 10.69 33.77
CA VAL A 115 -8.29 11.17 35.15
C VAL A 115 -6.95 11.39 35.85
N ALA A 116 -5.95 10.57 35.57
CA ALA A 116 -4.57 10.74 36.03
C ALA A 116 -3.82 11.91 35.37
N GLY A 117 -4.49 12.71 34.52
CA GLY A 117 -3.92 13.91 33.91
C GLY A 117 -3.10 13.67 32.62
N ALA A 118 -3.26 12.53 31.96
CA ALA A 118 -2.58 12.29 30.68
C ALA A 118 -3.05 13.27 29.60
N GLY A 119 -2.09 13.97 28.95
CA GLY A 119 -2.36 14.86 27.83
C GLY A 119 -2.86 14.11 26.58
N VAL A 120 -3.52 14.83 25.67
CA VAL A 120 -4.18 14.27 24.47
C VAL A 120 -3.23 13.45 23.59
N LEU A 121 -2.04 13.94 23.29
CA LEU A 121 -1.06 13.21 22.47
C LEU A 121 -0.63 11.89 23.13
N ARG A 122 -0.44 11.92 24.46
CA ARG A 122 -0.12 10.71 25.22
C ARG A 122 -1.26 9.70 25.16
N LEU A 123 -2.51 10.16 25.31
CA LEU A 123 -3.68 9.29 25.20
C LEU A 123 -3.78 8.65 23.82
N MET A 124 -3.62 9.43 22.73
CA MET A 124 -3.74 8.96 21.36
C MET A 124 -2.64 7.95 21.01
N PHE A 125 -1.37 8.32 21.17
CA PHE A 125 -0.23 7.58 20.62
C PHE A 125 0.41 6.58 21.59
N ILE A 126 0.28 6.78 22.90
CA ILE A 126 0.93 5.92 23.90
C ILE A 126 -0.08 5.00 24.60
N VAL A 127 -1.33 5.45 24.79
CA VAL A 127 -2.33 4.68 25.53
C VAL A 127 -3.25 3.89 24.57
N ILE A 128 -3.81 4.56 23.55
CA ILE A 128 -4.80 3.96 22.64
C ILE A 128 -4.13 3.21 21.50
N LEU A 129 -3.23 3.84 20.75
CA LEU A 129 -2.66 3.27 19.53
C LEU A 129 -2.00 1.90 19.70
N PRO A 130 -1.24 1.60 20.78
CA PRO A 130 -0.66 0.28 20.98
C PRO A 130 -1.69 -0.85 21.04
N ASN A 131 -2.88 -0.57 21.55
CA ASN A 131 -3.98 -1.55 21.60
C ASN A 131 -4.70 -1.72 20.25
N CYS A 132 -4.45 -0.82 19.30
CA CYS A 132 -4.97 -0.88 17.92
C CYS A 132 -3.99 -1.56 16.94
N LEU A 133 -2.80 -2.00 17.38
CA LEU A 133 -1.76 -2.52 16.48
C LEU A 133 -2.10 -3.87 15.85
N ALA A 134 -2.79 -4.76 16.56
CA ALA A 134 -3.07 -6.10 16.06
C ALA A 134 -3.79 -6.11 14.69
N PRO A 135 -4.93 -5.44 14.50
CA PRO A 135 -5.58 -5.36 13.20
C PRO A 135 -4.73 -4.61 12.15
N LEU A 136 -3.92 -3.64 12.57
CA LEU A 136 -3.04 -2.90 11.66
C LEU A 136 -1.92 -3.79 11.10
N ILE A 137 -1.31 -4.65 11.92
CA ILE A 137 -0.29 -5.61 11.47
C ILE A 137 -0.87 -6.56 10.42
N VAL A 138 -2.08 -7.08 10.67
CA VAL A 138 -2.77 -7.94 9.69
C VAL A 138 -3.02 -7.17 8.38
N GLN A 139 -3.51 -5.93 8.47
CA GLN A 139 -3.73 -5.09 7.29
C GLN A 139 -2.43 -4.80 6.53
N MET A 140 -1.31 -4.60 7.24
CA MET A 140 -0.01 -4.37 6.61
C MET A 140 0.47 -5.60 5.83
N THR A 141 0.34 -6.81 6.38
CA THR A 141 0.73 -8.03 5.67
C THR A 141 -0.08 -8.26 4.40
N MET A 142 -1.39 -8.07 4.46
CA MET A 142 -2.26 -8.11 3.27
C MET A 142 -1.94 -6.98 2.29
N GLY A 143 -1.60 -5.80 2.81
CA GLY A 143 -1.22 -4.62 2.03
C GLY A 143 0.02 -4.85 1.18
N ILE A 144 1.03 -5.60 1.69
CA ILE A 144 2.25 -5.91 0.91
C ILE A 144 1.89 -6.71 -0.34
N SER A 145 1.07 -7.75 -0.22
CA SER A 145 0.64 -8.56 -1.36
C SER A 145 -0.13 -7.72 -2.40
N ASN A 146 -1.07 -6.89 -1.95
CA ASN A 146 -1.82 -6.00 -2.82
C ASN A 146 -0.91 -4.98 -3.52
N ALA A 147 0.05 -4.39 -2.81
CA ALA A 147 1.00 -3.43 -3.37
C ALA A 147 1.88 -4.07 -4.45
N ILE A 148 2.35 -5.32 -4.25
CA ILE A 148 3.12 -6.07 -5.26
C ILE A 148 2.27 -6.33 -6.50
N LEU A 149 1.02 -6.75 -6.33
CA LEU A 149 0.10 -7.00 -7.45
C LEU A 149 -0.21 -5.71 -8.24
N GLU A 150 -0.49 -4.60 -7.56
CA GLU A 150 -0.73 -3.31 -8.22
C GLU A 150 0.53 -2.80 -8.93
N LEU A 151 1.72 -2.94 -8.30
CA LEU A 151 2.99 -2.58 -8.92
C LEU A 151 3.24 -3.38 -10.19
N ALA A 152 3.03 -4.70 -10.15
CA ALA A 152 3.16 -5.57 -11.30
C ALA A 152 2.14 -5.23 -12.40
N ALA A 153 0.91 -4.87 -12.05
CA ALA A 153 -0.10 -4.41 -13.01
C ALA A 153 0.33 -3.11 -13.72
N LEU A 154 0.88 -2.14 -12.99
CA LEU A 154 1.42 -0.90 -13.57
C LEU A 154 2.65 -1.18 -14.44
N GLY A 155 3.55 -2.07 -14.01
CA GLY A 155 4.69 -2.56 -14.80
C GLY A 155 4.25 -3.19 -16.11
N PHE A 156 3.24 -4.06 -16.05
CA PHE A 156 2.63 -4.70 -17.23
C PHE A 156 2.00 -3.70 -18.21
N LEU A 157 1.43 -2.60 -17.71
CA LEU A 157 0.89 -1.50 -18.51
C LEU A 157 1.97 -0.56 -19.05
N GLY A 158 3.25 -0.75 -18.68
CA GLY A 158 4.38 0.06 -19.14
C GLY A 158 4.53 1.41 -18.44
N ILE A 159 3.79 1.67 -17.38
CA ILE A 159 3.83 2.92 -16.59
C ILE A 159 4.51 2.75 -15.23
N GLY A 160 5.02 1.55 -14.92
CA GLY A 160 5.81 1.22 -13.74
C GLY A 160 7.31 1.40 -13.95
N ALA A 161 8.09 0.39 -13.54
CA ALA A 161 9.53 0.36 -13.74
C ALA A 161 9.91 0.42 -15.22
N GLN A 162 10.92 1.23 -15.55
CA GLN A 162 11.42 1.33 -16.91
C GLN A 162 12.66 0.43 -17.11
N PRO A 163 12.85 -0.17 -18.30
CA PRO A 163 14.07 -0.91 -18.61
C PRO A 163 15.32 -0.06 -18.35
N PRO A 164 16.42 -0.65 -17.89
CA PRO A 164 16.73 -2.09 -17.74
C PRO A 164 16.34 -2.70 -16.39
N THR A 165 15.61 -2.00 -15.53
CA THR A 165 15.28 -2.45 -14.17
C THR A 165 14.45 -3.73 -14.20
N PRO A 166 14.92 -4.84 -13.58
CA PRO A 166 14.16 -6.07 -13.52
C PRO A 166 13.00 -5.90 -12.52
N GLU A 167 11.78 -5.84 -13.04
CA GLU A 167 10.54 -5.84 -12.26
C GLU A 167 9.60 -6.87 -12.88
N LEU A 168 8.90 -7.65 -12.04
CA LEU A 168 8.14 -8.82 -12.48
C LEU A 168 7.03 -8.48 -13.49
N GLY A 169 6.34 -7.36 -13.30
CA GLY A 169 5.28 -6.90 -14.21
C GLY A 169 5.83 -6.42 -15.56
N THR A 170 6.95 -5.71 -15.56
CA THR A 170 7.67 -5.28 -16.78
C THR A 170 8.21 -6.49 -17.54
N MET A 171 8.73 -7.50 -16.84
CA MET A 171 9.17 -8.74 -17.47
C MET A 171 8.02 -9.47 -18.16
N LEU A 172 6.83 -9.47 -17.57
CA LEU A 172 5.61 -9.99 -18.22
C LEU A 172 5.25 -9.19 -19.47
N ALA A 173 5.32 -7.87 -19.42
CA ALA A 173 5.03 -7.00 -20.55
C ALA A 173 6.00 -7.23 -21.72
N GLU A 174 7.32 -7.26 -21.44
CA GLU A 174 8.37 -7.55 -22.42
C GLU A 174 8.18 -8.92 -23.08
N SER A 175 7.75 -9.93 -22.34
CA SER A 175 7.57 -11.30 -22.81
C SER A 175 6.27 -11.55 -23.58
N ARG A 176 5.36 -10.58 -23.64
CA ARG A 176 4.02 -10.72 -24.23
C ARG A 176 4.04 -11.17 -25.70
N GLY A 177 5.00 -10.67 -26.48
CA GLY A 177 5.18 -11.07 -27.89
C GLY A 177 5.60 -12.53 -28.11
N PHE A 178 6.11 -13.19 -27.07
CA PHE A 178 6.66 -14.54 -27.13
C PHE A 178 5.72 -15.62 -26.55
N MET A 179 4.46 -15.28 -26.25
CA MET A 179 3.50 -16.21 -25.61
C MET A 179 3.30 -17.51 -26.40
N GLN A 180 3.36 -17.46 -27.73
CA GLN A 180 3.17 -18.65 -28.58
C GLN A 180 4.46 -19.43 -28.84
N SER A 181 5.62 -18.76 -28.84
CA SER A 181 6.91 -19.38 -29.18
C SER A 181 7.71 -19.80 -27.96
N ALA A 182 7.57 -19.08 -26.84
CA ALA A 182 8.33 -19.29 -25.60
C ALA A 182 7.48 -18.94 -24.36
N ASN A 183 6.44 -19.73 -24.13
CA ASN A 183 5.45 -19.48 -23.06
C ASN A 183 6.05 -19.39 -21.66
N TRP A 184 7.20 -20.05 -21.40
CA TRP A 184 7.90 -19.97 -20.11
C TRP A 184 8.38 -18.56 -19.77
N LEU A 185 8.63 -17.70 -20.76
CA LEU A 185 9.04 -16.31 -20.55
C LEU A 185 7.94 -15.50 -19.85
N VAL A 186 6.68 -15.86 -20.03
CA VAL A 186 5.52 -15.24 -19.38
C VAL A 186 5.13 -16.00 -18.11
N THR A 187 5.13 -17.35 -18.17
CA THR A 187 4.63 -18.19 -17.09
C THR A 187 5.48 -18.08 -15.83
N ILE A 188 6.82 -18.05 -15.95
CA ILE A 188 7.70 -18.05 -14.77
C ILE A 188 7.61 -16.73 -13.99
N PRO A 189 7.69 -15.52 -14.60
CA PRO A 189 7.47 -14.27 -13.86
C PRO A 189 6.05 -14.17 -13.30
N GLY A 190 5.04 -14.67 -14.03
CA GLY A 190 3.65 -14.71 -13.55
C GLY A 190 3.49 -15.56 -12.30
N LEU A 191 4.10 -16.74 -12.25
CA LEU A 191 4.11 -17.60 -11.07
C LEU A 191 4.90 -16.95 -9.89
N ALA A 192 5.97 -16.23 -10.19
CA ALA A 192 6.74 -15.52 -9.17
C ALA A 192 5.96 -14.35 -8.54
N ILE A 193 4.99 -13.76 -9.24
CA ILE A 193 4.10 -12.73 -8.66
C ILE A 193 3.06 -13.37 -7.74
N LEU A 194 2.63 -14.61 -8.04
CA LEU A 194 1.59 -15.32 -7.29
C LEU A 194 2.12 -16.04 -6.03
N SER A 195 3.43 -16.27 -5.93
CA SER A 195 4.06 -16.99 -4.83
C SER A 195 4.43 -16.06 -3.67
#